data_4ffd744f871181bd2a66d7e31953fad0
#
_entry.id   4ffd744f871181bd2a66d7e31953fad0
#
_cell.length_a   1.000
_cell.length_b   1.000
_cell.length_c   1.000
_cell.angle_alpha   90.00
_cell.angle_beta   90.00
_cell.angle_gamma   90.00
#
_symmetry.space_group_name_H-M   'P 1'
#
loop_
_entity.id
_entity.type
_entity.pdbx_description
1 polymer ?
#
loop_
_entity_poly.entity_id
_entity_poly.type
_entity_poly.pdbx_seq_one_letter_code
_entity_poly.pdbx_strand_id
1 'polypeptide(L)'
;GEQGPFHVQGIAVDLDRGYMYFSFTTTLLKTDMQGNLLGSVEGMTGHLGCMTLNPDDGRLYASIEYKHDAIGKGILNKLEGVRNDEQTGFYVAVFDVDRIDRIGMNAEKDDVMKTVYIKEAVDDYYAKVSNNGQELEHRFGCSGIDGVTFAPAFGQSRDGKKYLYVAYGIYGDTLRTDNDYQVILAYDTRDWKQYEQPLTQENLHKSGPEKPLHKYFLYTGNTSWGIQNLAYEKASGNMHAAVYKGKKSHYPNYSYFVIDGSKAPERKQLQGFDPAVEAEVLSLLPEGLHDAQSDTWGWNFKWGTTGLCPIGDG
;
A
#
# COMPACT_ATOMS: atom_id res chain seq x y z
N GLY A 1 22.97 -3.20 -11.07
CA GLY A 1 23.50 -3.92 -9.95
C GLY A 1 22.60 -5.10 -9.66
N GLU A 2 23.16 -6.21 -9.27
CA GLU A 2 22.41 -7.40 -8.89
C GLU A 2 21.70 -7.10 -7.56
N GLN A 3 20.38 -6.92 -7.61
CA GLN A 3 19.53 -6.61 -6.45
C GLN A 3 18.89 -7.88 -5.85
N GLY A 4 19.52 -9.04 -6.08
CA GLY A 4 18.97 -10.32 -5.69
C GLY A 4 17.78 -10.76 -6.58
N PRO A 5 16.96 -11.71 -6.11
CA PRO A 5 15.90 -12.33 -6.91
C PRO A 5 14.62 -11.50 -7.02
N PHE A 6 14.58 -10.26 -6.50
CA PHE A 6 13.38 -9.44 -6.39
C PHE A 6 13.42 -8.23 -7.33
N HIS A 7 12.27 -7.73 -7.73
CA HIS A 7 12.10 -6.53 -8.57
C HIS A 7 11.68 -5.31 -7.74
N VAL A 8 11.73 -4.13 -8.34
CA VAL A 8 11.30 -2.87 -7.70
C VAL A 8 9.82 -2.95 -7.37
N GLN A 9 9.47 -2.56 -6.14
CA GLN A 9 8.11 -2.54 -5.60
C GLN A 9 7.59 -1.12 -5.42
N GLY A 10 8.45 -0.16 -5.13
CA GLY A 10 8.09 1.23 -4.88
C GLY A 10 9.25 2.19 -5.11
N ILE A 11 8.91 3.45 -5.34
CA ILE A 11 9.84 4.56 -5.56
C ILE A 11 9.39 5.76 -4.73
N ALA A 12 10.33 6.43 -4.07
CA ALA A 12 10.14 7.75 -3.50
C ALA A 12 11.28 8.68 -3.90
N VAL A 13 10.98 9.93 -4.15
CA VAL A 13 11.96 10.93 -4.58
C VAL A 13 11.90 12.14 -3.68
N ASP A 14 13.04 12.54 -3.16
CA ASP A 14 13.24 13.78 -2.40
C ASP A 14 14.01 14.77 -3.27
N LEU A 15 13.26 15.62 -3.96
CA LEU A 15 13.85 16.60 -4.86
C LEU A 15 14.66 17.67 -4.09
N ASP A 16 14.24 18.03 -2.89
CA ASP A 16 14.87 19.08 -2.11
C ASP A 16 16.26 18.67 -1.62
N ARG A 17 16.41 17.40 -1.21
CA ARG A 17 17.69 16.85 -0.76
C ARG A 17 18.47 16.11 -1.85
N GLY A 18 17.85 15.83 -2.99
CA GLY A 18 18.47 15.17 -4.13
C GLY A 18 18.68 13.68 -3.94
N TYR A 19 17.71 12.98 -3.33
CA TYR A 19 17.77 11.54 -3.11
C TYR A 19 16.60 10.80 -3.76
N MET A 20 16.86 9.58 -4.18
CA MET A 20 15.86 8.62 -4.59
C MET A 20 15.93 7.37 -3.71
N TYR A 21 14.77 6.79 -3.43
CA TYR A 21 14.62 5.56 -2.67
C TYR A 21 13.89 4.53 -3.51
N PHE A 22 14.38 3.29 -3.47
CA PHE A 22 13.77 2.17 -4.18
C PHE A 22 13.57 1.01 -3.21
N SER A 23 12.36 0.49 -3.11
CA SER A 23 12.11 -0.76 -2.41
C SER A 23 12.19 -1.94 -3.38
N PHE A 24 12.87 -2.95 -2.92
CA PHE A 24 12.78 -4.31 -3.43
C PHE A 24 12.19 -5.15 -2.30
N THR A 25 11.60 -6.26 -2.59
CA THR A 25 10.82 -7.04 -1.59
C THR A 25 11.49 -7.15 -0.21
N THR A 26 12.81 -7.23 -0.13
CA THR A 26 13.57 -7.41 1.11
C THR A 26 14.69 -6.38 1.34
N THR A 27 14.73 -5.35 0.51
CA THR A 27 15.83 -4.37 0.52
C THR A 27 15.32 -2.97 0.18
N LEU A 28 15.81 -1.97 0.89
CA LEU A 28 15.64 -0.55 0.59
C LEU A 28 16.98 0.01 0.10
N LEU A 29 16.95 0.71 -1.04
CA LEU A 29 18.11 1.44 -1.58
C LEU A 29 17.91 2.94 -1.47
N LYS A 30 18.98 3.65 -1.12
CA LYS A 30 19.10 5.12 -1.20
C LYS A 30 20.15 5.48 -2.22
N THR A 31 19.77 6.33 -3.19
CA THR A 31 20.67 6.81 -4.25
C THR A 31 20.66 8.33 -4.32
N ASP A 32 21.64 8.91 -5.02
CA ASP A 32 21.52 10.28 -5.51
C ASP A 32 20.62 10.34 -6.77
N MET A 33 20.43 11.54 -7.32
CA MET A 33 19.61 11.76 -8.54
C MET A 33 20.26 11.22 -9.83
N GLN A 34 21.52 10.82 -9.78
CA GLN A 34 22.26 10.17 -10.87
C GLN A 34 22.20 8.65 -10.78
N GLY A 35 21.57 8.12 -9.71
CA GLY A 35 21.46 6.69 -9.46
C GLY A 35 22.68 6.05 -8.79
N ASN A 36 23.63 6.86 -8.28
CA ASN A 36 24.75 6.34 -7.48
C ASN A 36 24.23 5.86 -6.13
N LEU A 37 24.56 4.61 -5.77
CA LEU A 37 24.15 4.00 -4.51
C LEU A 37 24.87 4.66 -3.33
N LEU A 38 24.11 5.24 -2.40
CA LEU A 38 24.61 5.92 -1.20
C LEU A 38 24.46 5.04 0.04
N GLY A 39 23.45 4.20 0.11
CA GLY A 39 23.20 3.32 1.22
C GLY A 39 22.10 2.30 0.92
N SER A 40 22.03 1.26 1.76
CA SER A 40 20.95 0.28 1.69
C SER A 40 20.58 -0.22 3.07
N VAL A 41 19.32 -0.66 3.20
CA VAL A 41 18.81 -1.39 4.38
C VAL A 41 18.39 -2.78 3.92
N GLU A 42 18.92 -3.78 4.56
CA GLU A 42 18.79 -5.19 4.21
C GLU A 42 18.33 -6.02 5.42
N GLY A 43 18.17 -7.32 5.22
CA GLY A 43 17.80 -8.24 6.30
C GLY A 43 16.31 -8.25 6.62
N MET A 44 15.48 -7.66 5.79
CA MET A 44 14.03 -7.80 5.89
C MET A 44 13.59 -9.14 5.33
N THR A 45 12.64 -9.79 6.02
CA THR A 45 12.12 -11.11 5.63
C THR A 45 10.64 -11.04 5.21
N GLY A 46 10.02 -9.85 5.34
CA GLY A 46 8.69 -9.56 4.85
C GLY A 46 8.69 -8.96 3.45
N HIS A 47 7.49 -8.65 2.95
CA HIS A 47 7.29 -7.98 1.67
C HIS A 47 7.27 -6.46 1.87
N LEU A 48 8.39 -5.81 1.61
CA LEU A 48 8.49 -4.34 1.53
C LEU A 48 7.89 -3.88 0.19
N GLY A 49 6.88 -3.03 0.24
CA GLY A 49 6.10 -2.60 -0.92
C GLY A 49 6.28 -1.12 -1.26
N CYS A 50 5.15 -0.45 -1.46
CA CYS A 50 5.07 0.98 -1.79
C CYS A 50 5.66 1.87 -0.70
N MET A 51 6.18 3.02 -1.09
CA MET A 51 6.80 4.00 -0.19
C MET A 51 6.34 5.42 -0.45
N THR A 52 6.43 6.25 0.59
CA THR A 52 6.15 7.67 0.52
C THR A 52 6.96 8.44 1.57
N LEU A 53 7.42 9.64 1.24
CA LEU A 53 8.04 10.54 2.20
C LEU A 53 6.96 11.30 2.97
N ASN A 54 7.12 11.40 4.29
CA ASN A 54 6.26 12.25 5.10
C ASN A 54 6.76 13.70 4.99
N PRO A 55 5.95 14.63 4.46
CA PRO A 55 6.35 16.02 4.33
C PRO A 55 6.57 16.72 5.68
N ASP A 56 5.99 16.19 6.77
CA ASP A 56 6.05 16.82 8.09
C ASP A 56 7.31 16.43 8.88
N ASP A 57 7.81 15.19 8.73
CA ASP A 57 8.97 14.69 9.50
C ASP A 57 10.17 14.27 8.65
N GLY A 58 10.04 14.26 7.33
CA GLY A 58 11.11 13.91 6.39
C GLY A 58 11.51 12.43 6.38
N ARG A 59 10.79 11.57 7.10
CA ARG A 59 11.03 10.13 7.14
C ARG A 59 10.31 9.43 5.99
N LEU A 60 10.80 8.24 5.63
CA LEU A 60 10.22 7.38 4.61
C LEU A 60 9.28 6.35 5.25
N TYR A 61 8.03 6.34 4.82
CA TYR A 61 7.00 5.40 5.26
C TYR A 61 6.76 4.38 4.16
N ALA A 62 6.74 3.09 4.50
CA ALA A 62 6.56 2.02 3.54
C ALA A 62 5.67 0.91 4.11
N SER A 63 4.92 0.23 3.25
CA SER A 63 4.25 -1.00 3.66
C SER A 63 5.26 -2.14 3.80
N ILE A 64 5.12 -2.94 4.84
CA ILE A 64 5.83 -4.21 4.99
C ILE A 64 4.88 -5.25 5.59
N GLU A 65 4.80 -6.42 4.97
CA GLU A 65 3.88 -7.46 5.37
C GLU A 65 4.52 -8.83 5.52
N TYR A 66 4.01 -9.59 6.47
CA TYR A 66 4.37 -10.99 6.76
C TYR A 66 3.11 -11.83 6.69
N LYS A 67 3.11 -12.88 5.89
CA LYS A 67 1.95 -13.77 5.72
C LYS A 67 2.34 -15.17 5.25
N HIS A 68 1.42 -16.12 5.40
CA HIS A 68 1.64 -17.55 5.10
C HIS A 68 1.11 -18.01 3.75
N ASP A 69 0.60 -17.11 2.94
CA ASP A 69 0.12 -17.47 1.59
C ASP A 69 1.29 -17.81 0.65
N ALA A 70 0.97 -18.11 -0.61
CA ALA A 70 1.95 -18.45 -1.62
C ALA A 70 3.02 -17.35 -1.83
N ILE A 71 2.64 -16.08 -1.62
CA ILE A 71 3.56 -14.93 -1.74
C ILE A 71 4.56 -14.94 -0.58
N GLY A 72 4.08 -15.01 0.68
CA GLY A 72 4.95 -15.02 1.86
C GLY A 72 5.89 -16.23 1.85
N LYS A 73 5.38 -17.42 1.56
CA LYS A 73 6.20 -18.63 1.39
C LYS A 73 7.22 -18.50 0.26
N GLY A 74 6.84 -17.90 -0.86
CA GLY A 74 7.73 -17.64 -1.99
C GLY A 74 8.89 -16.70 -1.64
N ILE A 75 8.66 -15.70 -0.78
CA ILE A 75 9.71 -14.80 -0.28
C ILE A 75 10.68 -15.59 0.60
N LEU A 76 10.17 -16.31 1.61
CA LEU A 76 11.01 -17.08 2.54
C LEU A 76 11.83 -18.16 1.83
N ASN A 77 11.29 -18.81 0.81
CA ASN A 77 12.00 -19.81 0.02
C ASN A 77 13.18 -19.23 -0.78
N LYS A 78 13.15 -17.93 -1.09
CA LYS A 78 14.26 -17.24 -1.77
C LYS A 78 15.32 -16.71 -0.81
N LEU A 79 15.02 -16.69 0.49
CA LEU A 79 15.91 -16.25 1.56
C LEU A 79 16.48 -17.48 2.28
N GLU A 80 17.73 -17.81 2.01
CA GLU A 80 18.39 -18.95 2.62
C GLU A 80 18.47 -18.83 4.15
N GLY A 81 18.05 -19.88 4.86
CA GLY A 81 18.17 -19.97 6.32
C GLY A 81 17.19 -19.17 7.13
N VAL A 82 16.23 -18.48 6.50
CA VAL A 82 15.18 -17.73 7.20
C VAL A 82 13.99 -18.63 7.52
N ARG A 83 13.54 -18.61 8.78
CA ARG A 83 12.39 -19.36 9.28
C ARG A 83 11.47 -18.45 10.08
N ASN A 84 10.53 -17.82 9.43
CA ASN A 84 9.40 -17.15 10.08
C ASN A 84 8.14 -17.38 9.22
N ASP A 85 7.68 -18.62 9.18
CA ASP A 85 6.59 -19.06 8.32
C ASP A 85 5.25 -19.19 9.07
N GLU A 86 5.21 -18.84 10.38
CA GLU A 86 4.02 -19.02 11.21
C GLU A 86 3.35 -17.69 11.64
N GLN A 87 3.99 -16.53 11.46
CA GLN A 87 3.46 -15.26 11.93
C GLN A 87 2.97 -14.39 10.77
N THR A 88 1.77 -13.84 10.95
CA THR A 88 1.17 -12.86 10.06
C THR A 88 1.09 -11.51 10.74
N GLY A 89 1.54 -10.47 10.06
CA GLY A 89 1.40 -9.10 10.51
C GLY A 89 1.61 -8.12 9.37
N PHE A 90 0.88 -7.01 9.42
CA PHE A 90 0.97 -5.93 8.44
C PHE A 90 1.37 -4.66 9.15
N TYR A 91 2.41 -3.99 8.63
CA TYR A 91 3.03 -2.83 9.26
C TYR A 91 3.26 -1.72 8.26
N VAL A 92 3.28 -0.49 8.77
CA VAL A 92 3.97 0.60 8.11
C VAL A 92 5.36 0.68 8.73
N ALA A 93 6.39 0.48 7.92
CA ALA A 93 7.78 0.70 8.29
C ALA A 93 8.10 2.19 8.15
N VAL A 94 8.79 2.73 9.13
CA VAL A 94 9.23 4.11 9.17
C VAL A 94 10.76 4.14 9.22
N PHE A 95 11.36 4.61 8.14
CA PHE A 95 12.82 4.68 8.01
C PHE A 95 13.31 6.09 8.31
N ASP A 96 14.30 6.21 9.20
CA ASP A 96 15.09 7.41 9.36
C ASP A 96 16.15 7.48 8.24
N VAL A 97 15.77 8.14 7.15
CA VAL A 97 16.58 8.17 5.92
C VAL A 97 17.90 8.93 6.07
N ASP A 98 18.00 9.81 7.06
CA ASP A 98 19.26 10.53 7.37
C ASP A 98 20.30 9.59 7.97
N ARG A 99 19.88 8.50 8.60
CA ARG A 99 20.74 7.47 9.16
C ARG A 99 21.15 6.39 8.15
N ILE A 100 20.56 6.38 6.96
CA ILE A 100 20.99 5.46 5.89
C ILE A 100 22.22 6.06 5.22
N ASP A 101 23.39 5.72 5.75
CA ASP A 101 24.70 6.32 5.43
C ASP A 101 25.72 5.33 4.83
N ARG A 102 25.39 4.05 4.76
CA ARG A 102 26.24 3.00 4.17
C ARG A 102 25.42 1.87 3.56
N ILE A 103 26.07 1.11 2.70
CA ILE A 103 25.49 -0.10 2.09
C ILE A 103 25.48 -1.25 3.10
N GLY A 104 24.40 -2.05 3.11
CA GLY A 104 24.30 -3.25 3.93
C GLY A 104 23.91 -2.99 5.39
N MET A 105 23.22 -1.89 5.69
CA MET A 105 22.65 -1.69 7.01
C MET A 105 21.55 -2.72 7.28
N ASN A 106 21.50 -3.23 8.51
CA ASN A 106 20.53 -4.24 8.90
C ASN A 106 19.28 -3.59 9.51
N ALA A 107 18.12 -3.95 9.01
CA ALA A 107 16.83 -3.37 9.43
C ALA A 107 16.54 -3.54 10.93
N GLU A 108 16.99 -4.63 11.56
CA GLU A 108 16.78 -4.88 12.99
C GLU A 108 17.88 -4.31 13.89
N LYS A 109 19.14 -4.29 13.40
CA LYS A 109 20.31 -4.06 14.25
C LYS A 109 20.83 -2.61 14.21
N ASP A 110 20.58 -1.90 13.11
CA ASP A 110 21.19 -0.58 12.87
C ASP A 110 20.28 0.60 13.26
N ASP A 111 19.15 0.32 13.91
CA ASP A 111 18.20 1.33 14.41
C ASP A 111 17.78 2.37 13.34
N VAL A 112 17.58 1.92 12.11
CA VAL A 112 17.16 2.77 10.97
C VAL A 112 15.70 2.60 10.63
N MET A 113 15.04 1.55 11.13
CA MET A 113 13.65 1.22 10.87
C MET A 113 12.88 1.01 12.16
N LYS A 114 11.72 1.65 12.26
CA LYS A 114 10.66 1.36 13.24
C LYS A 114 9.43 0.90 12.48
N THR A 115 8.52 0.24 13.16
CA THR A 115 7.27 -0.23 12.54
C THR A 115 6.07 0.07 13.40
N VAL A 116 4.92 0.26 12.73
CA VAL A 116 3.60 0.45 13.34
C VAL A 116 2.65 -0.60 12.80
N TYR A 117 2.01 -1.34 13.70
CA TYR A 117 1.10 -2.44 13.38
C TYR A 117 -0.23 -1.91 12.82
N ILE A 118 -0.69 -2.45 11.72
CA ILE A 118 -1.95 -2.07 11.06
C ILE A 118 -3.03 -3.11 11.41
N LYS A 119 -3.55 -2.99 12.60
CA LYS A 119 -4.54 -3.92 13.17
C LYS A 119 -5.77 -4.10 12.29
N GLU A 120 -6.33 -3.03 11.73
CA GLU A 120 -7.54 -3.08 10.90
C GLU A 120 -7.38 -4.03 9.70
N ALA A 121 -6.24 -3.99 9.03
CA ALA A 121 -5.97 -4.87 7.89
C ALA A 121 -5.76 -6.33 8.33
N VAL A 122 -5.11 -6.55 9.47
CA VAL A 122 -4.93 -7.90 10.01
C VAL A 122 -6.26 -8.49 10.46
N ASP A 123 -7.13 -7.70 11.10
CA ASP A 123 -8.47 -8.13 11.49
C ASP A 123 -9.29 -8.57 10.26
N ASP A 124 -9.25 -7.80 9.17
CA ASP A 124 -9.95 -8.16 7.93
C ASP A 124 -9.32 -9.36 7.21
N TYR A 125 -8.00 -9.51 7.29
CA TYR A 125 -7.32 -10.68 6.75
C TYR A 125 -7.77 -11.99 7.43
N TYR A 126 -7.96 -11.98 8.74
CA TYR A 126 -8.40 -13.15 9.51
C TYR A 126 -9.92 -13.29 9.61
N ALA A 127 -10.69 -12.30 9.20
CA ALA A 127 -12.13 -12.33 9.32
C ALA A 127 -12.76 -13.39 8.39
N LYS A 128 -13.72 -14.10 8.92
CA LYS A 128 -14.68 -14.89 8.15
C LYS A 128 -15.97 -14.11 8.01
N VAL A 129 -16.51 -14.08 6.81
CA VAL A 129 -17.71 -13.30 6.48
C VAL A 129 -18.68 -14.16 5.69
N SER A 130 -19.97 -13.87 5.82
CA SER A 130 -20.99 -14.42 4.92
C SER A 130 -21.25 -13.44 3.77
N ASN A 131 -21.23 -13.93 2.55
CA ASN A 131 -21.65 -13.18 1.39
C ASN A 131 -22.37 -14.08 0.39
N ASN A 132 -23.57 -13.68 -0.08
CA ASN A 132 -24.43 -14.48 -0.93
C ASN A 132 -24.68 -15.90 -0.38
N GLY A 133 -24.82 -16.03 0.95
CA GLY A 133 -25.04 -17.32 1.60
C GLY A 133 -23.81 -18.22 1.69
N GLN A 134 -22.64 -17.77 1.28
CA GLN A 134 -21.37 -18.49 1.38
C GLN A 134 -20.50 -17.90 2.51
N GLU A 135 -19.84 -18.77 3.27
CA GLU A 135 -18.80 -18.35 4.20
C GLU A 135 -17.49 -18.16 3.43
N LEU A 136 -16.93 -16.97 3.53
CA LEU A 136 -15.70 -16.58 2.87
C LEU A 136 -14.66 -16.15 3.91
N GLU A 137 -13.40 -16.51 3.69
CA GLU A 137 -12.27 -15.97 4.43
C GLU A 137 -11.84 -14.64 3.81
N HIS A 138 -11.11 -13.84 4.58
CA HIS A 138 -10.56 -12.55 4.14
C HIS A 138 -11.65 -11.54 3.78
N ARG A 139 -12.17 -10.80 4.78
CA ARG A 139 -13.16 -9.74 4.54
C ARG A 139 -12.69 -8.81 3.43
N PHE A 140 -13.58 -8.49 2.49
CA PHE A 140 -13.29 -7.70 1.29
C PHE A 140 -12.21 -8.29 0.36
N GLY A 141 -11.85 -9.55 0.55
CA GLY A 141 -10.73 -10.18 -0.14
C GLY A 141 -9.36 -9.71 0.37
N CYS A 142 -9.27 -9.15 1.57
CA CYS A 142 -8.03 -8.61 2.11
C CYS A 142 -6.88 -9.62 2.06
N SER A 143 -5.82 -9.29 1.33
CA SER A 143 -4.59 -10.09 1.24
C SER A 143 -3.41 -9.46 1.98
N GLY A 144 -3.60 -8.32 2.63
CA GLY A 144 -2.59 -7.55 3.31
C GLY A 144 -2.67 -6.07 2.97
N ILE A 145 -1.54 -5.39 2.96
CA ILE A 145 -1.40 -3.97 2.60
C ILE A 145 -0.29 -3.79 1.57
N ASP A 146 -0.39 -2.75 0.72
CA ASP A 146 0.71 -2.43 -0.20
C ASP A 146 0.81 -0.91 -0.45
N GLY A 147 -0.09 -0.31 -1.23
CA GLY A 147 -0.03 1.12 -1.56
C GLY A 147 -0.06 2.03 -0.34
N VAL A 148 0.85 3.02 -0.28
CA VAL A 148 0.87 4.05 0.76
C VAL A 148 1.16 5.42 0.17
N THR A 149 0.51 6.47 0.68
CA THR A 149 0.81 7.86 0.32
C THR A 149 0.36 8.83 1.40
N PHE A 150 1.04 9.98 1.51
CA PHE A 150 0.54 11.11 2.28
C PHE A 150 -0.26 12.06 1.40
N ALA A 151 -1.43 12.44 1.86
CA ALA A 151 -2.31 13.36 1.14
C ALA A 151 -3.25 14.09 2.11
N PRO A 152 -3.82 15.24 1.69
CA PRO A 152 -4.91 15.88 2.43
C PRO A 152 -6.16 14.99 2.49
N ALA A 153 -7.11 15.35 3.34
CA ALA A 153 -8.44 14.73 3.32
C ALA A 153 -9.14 15.01 1.99
N PHE A 154 -9.91 14.04 1.52
CA PHE A 154 -10.73 14.16 0.31
C PHE A 154 -11.75 15.28 0.42
N GLY A 155 -11.87 16.09 -0.63
CA GLY A 155 -12.76 17.25 -0.66
C GLY A 155 -12.24 18.46 0.11
N GLN A 156 -10.98 18.42 0.60
CA GLN A 156 -10.35 19.51 1.33
C GLN A 156 -9.24 20.19 0.51
N SER A 157 -8.69 21.27 1.07
CA SER A 157 -7.59 22.00 0.42
C SER A 157 -6.36 21.14 0.21
N ARG A 158 -5.68 21.30 -0.93
CA ARG A 158 -4.39 20.66 -1.26
C ARG A 158 -3.27 21.02 -0.29
N ASP A 159 -3.37 22.18 0.37
CA ASP A 159 -2.42 22.64 1.39
C ASP A 159 -2.87 22.25 2.81
N GLY A 160 -3.93 21.47 2.93
CA GLY A 160 -4.44 20.97 4.20
C GLY A 160 -3.47 20.01 4.89
N LYS A 161 -3.82 19.68 6.13
CA LYS A 161 -3.14 18.63 6.89
C LYS A 161 -3.07 17.33 6.09
N LYS A 162 -1.90 16.69 6.12
CA LYS A 162 -1.67 15.40 5.47
C LYS A 162 -2.00 14.24 6.41
N TYR A 163 -2.60 13.21 5.82
CA TYR A 163 -2.87 11.92 6.44
C TYR A 163 -2.13 10.84 5.69
N LEU A 164 -1.79 9.75 6.36
CA LEU A 164 -1.27 8.56 5.69
C LEU A 164 -2.44 7.71 5.22
N TYR A 165 -2.44 7.40 3.94
CA TYR A 165 -3.37 6.45 3.31
C TYR A 165 -2.66 5.14 3.08
N VAL A 166 -3.30 4.04 3.49
CA VAL A 166 -2.77 2.67 3.37
C VAL A 166 -3.80 1.82 2.66
N ALA A 167 -3.44 1.33 1.48
CA ALA A 167 -4.33 0.51 0.66
C ALA A 167 -4.15 -0.98 0.94
N TYR A 168 -5.25 -1.72 0.90
CA TYR A 168 -5.22 -3.18 1.00
C TYR A 168 -4.63 -3.82 -0.27
N GLY A 169 -3.93 -4.92 -0.05
CA GLY A 169 -3.87 -5.98 -1.05
C GLY A 169 -5.23 -6.68 -1.13
N ILE A 170 -5.63 -7.13 -2.31
CA ILE A 170 -6.92 -7.80 -2.52
C ILE A 170 -6.70 -9.09 -3.31
N TYR A 171 -7.12 -10.23 -2.78
CA TYR A 171 -7.15 -11.48 -3.55
C TYR A 171 -8.14 -11.39 -4.70
N GLY A 172 -7.67 -11.67 -5.91
CA GLY A 172 -8.44 -11.56 -7.16
C GLY A 172 -9.36 -12.73 -7.46
N ASP A 173 -9.88 -13.44 -6.45
CA ASP A 173 -10.80 -14.56 -6.62
C ASP A 173 -12.00 -14.15 -7.47
N THR A 174 -12.15 -14.78 -8.63
CA THR A 174 -13.18 -14.46 -9.62
C THR A 174 -14.58 -14.99 -9.25
N LEU A 175 -14.68 -15.85 -8.25
CA LEU A 175 -15.95 -16.39 -7.77
C LEU A 175 -16.61 -15.53 -6.70
N ARG A 176 -15.85 -14.59 -6.11
CA ARG A 176 -16.36 -13.64 -5.11
C ARG A 176 -16.98 -12.42 -5.79
N THR A 177 -17.91 -11.78 -5.09
CA THR A 177 -18.50 -10.50 -5.50
C THR A 177 -18.20 -9.36 -4.54
N ASP A 178 -17.59 -9.65 -3.38
CA ASP A 178 -17.27 -8.70 -2.30
C ASP A 178 -15.82 -8.21 -2.35
N ASN A 179 -15.10 -8.45 -3.43
CA ASN A 179 -13.70 -8.09 -3.63
C ASN A 179 -13.44 -7.16 -4.84
N ASP A 180 -14.48 -6.45 -5.29
CA ASP A 180 -14.40 -5.55 -6.46
C ASP A 180 -14.19 -4.08 -6.07
N TYR A 181 -14.03 -3.79 -4.79
CA TYR A 181 -13.61 -2.50 -4.26
C TYR A 181 -12.17 -2.56 -3.76
N GLN A 182 -11.42 -1.51 -4.02
CA GLN A 182 -10.19 -1.25 -3.26
C GLN A 182 -10.58 -0.70 -1.89
N VAL A 183 -9.77 -1.03 -0.87
CA VAL A 183 -9.97 -0.53 0.50
C VAL A 183 -8.76 0.31 0.88
N ILE A 184 -9.00 1.52 1.37
CA ILE A 184 -7.95 2.48 1.73
C ILE A 184 -8.23 3.00 3.13
N LEU A 185 -7.28 2.77 4.04
CA LEU A 185 -7.32 3.26 5.42
C LEU A 185 -6.67 4.64 5.50
N ALA A 186 -7.21 5.53 6.31
CA ALA A 186 -6.63 6.85 6.57
C ALA A 186 -6.20 6.97 8.04
N TYR A 187 -4.97 7.43 8.27
CA TYR A 187 -4.39 7.61 9.60
C TYR A 187 -3.81 9.01 9.79
N ASP A 188 -3.97 9.54 11.00
CA ASP A 188 -3.20 10.68 11.48
C ASP A 188 -1.91 10.17 12.14
N THR A 189 -0.76 10.44 11.55
CA THR A 189 0.52 9.91 12.04
C THR A 189 1.20 10.76 13.11
N ARG A 190 0.62 11.90 13.52
CA ARG A 190 1.24 12.80 14.50
C ARG A 190 1.51 12.14 15.85
N ASP A 191 0.64 11.21 16.25
CA ASP A 191 0.77 10.46 17.50
C ASP A 191 1.42 9.09 17.34
N TRP A 192 1.94 8.77 16.16
CA TRP A 192 2.44 7.42 15.86
C TRP A 192 3.73 7.06 16.58
N LYS A 193 4.52 8.03 17.04
CA LYS A 193 5.72 7.74 17.84
C LYS A 193 5.45 6.86 19.05
N GLN A 194 4.26 6.94 19.66
CA GLN A 194 3.88 6.08 20.77
C GLN A 194 3.76 4.60 20.36
N TYR A 195 3.51 4.31 19.09
CA TYR A 195 3.36 2.96 18.56
C TYR A 195 4.62 2.42 17.90
N GLU A 196 5.52 3.31 17.47
CA GLU A 196 6.74 2.93 16.75
C GLU A 196 7.62 2.02 17.61
N GLN A 197 7.93 0.83 17.10
CA GLN A 197 8.82 -0.12 17.75
C GLN A 197 9.78 -0.74 16.73
N PRO A 198 11.00 -1.14 17.16
CA PRO A 198 11.83 -2.01 16.36
C PRO A 198 11.07 -3.29 16.03
N LEU A 199 11.21 -3.77 14.81
CA LEU A 199 10.61 -5.03 14.39
C LEU A 199 11.57 -6.17 14.64
N THR A 200 11.25 -7.04 15.58
CA THR A 200 11.86 -8.35 15.69
C THR A 200 11.08 -9.31 14.81
N GLN A 201 11.64 -9.69 13.68
CA GLN A 201 10.94 -10.45 12.65
C GLN A 201 10.61 -11.90 13.06
N GLU A 202 11.33 -12.44 14.03
CA GLU A 202 11.01 -13.74 14.65
C GLU A 202 9.86 -13.66 15.64
N ASN A 203 9.57 -12.47 16.19
CA ASN A 203 8.49 -12.24 17.14
C ASN A 203 7.82 -10.90 16.86
N LEU A 204 6.86 -10.90 15.95
CA LEU A 204 6.17 -9.71 15.48
C LEU A 204 5.38 -9.03 16.60
N HIS A 205 5.59 -7.73 16.81
CA HIS A 205 4.81 -6.94 17.77
C HIS A 205 3.43 -6.56 17.21
N LYS A 206 2.54 -6.12 18.10
CA LYS A 206 1.19 -5.65 17.76
C LYS A 206 0.95 -4.20 18.20
N SER A 207 2.02 -3.39 18.24
CA SER A 207 1.92 -1.98 18.61
C SER A 207 1.47 -1.15 17.41
N GLY A 208 0.28 -0.59 17.51
CA GLY A 208 -0.32 0.23 16.48
C GLY A 208 -1.66 0.82 16.91
N PRO A 209 -2.24 1.73 16.14
CA PRO A 209 -3.54 2.30 16.42
C PRO A 209 -4.63 1.23 16.37
N GLU A 210 -5.58 1.33 17.29
CA GLU A 210 -6.70 0.38 17.39
C GLU A 210 -7.62 0.45 16.16
N LYS A 211 -7.80 1.65 15.59
CA LYS A 211 -8.65 1.91 14.43
C LYS A 211 -8.03 2.99 13.54
N PRO A 212 -8.29 2.93 12.21
CA PRO A 212 -8.04 4.08 11.34
C PRO A 212 -9.04 5.22 11.64
N LEU A 213 -8.71 6.43 11.20
CA LEU A 213 -9.68 7.55 11.20
C LEU A 213 -10.82 7.27 10.21
N HIS A 214 -10.49 6.75 9.05
CA HIS A 214 -11.44 6.42 8.00
C HIS A 214 -11.04 5.12 7.30
N LYS A 215 -12.05 4.43 6.79
CA LYS A 215 -11.92 3.25 5.94
C LYS A 215 -12.75 3.51 4.69
N TYR A 216 -12.06 3.79 3.59
CA TYR A 216 -12.66 4.17 2.33
C TYR A 216 -12.68 3.01 1.35
N PHE A 217 -13.68 3.03 0.49
CA PHE A 217 -13.88 2.06 -0.58
C PHE A 217 -13.86 2.76 -1.93
N LEU A 218 -13.19 2.15 -2.91
CA LEU A 218 -13.11 2.64 -4.27
C LEU A 218 -13.52 1.53 -5.23
N TYR A 219 -14.57 1.77 -6.01
CA TYR A 219 -15.06 0.80 -6.98
C TYR A 219 -14.20 0.80 -8.23
N THR A 220 -13.40 -0.23 -8.41
CA THR A 220 -12.52 -0.42 -9.57
C THR A 220 -12.89 -1.64 -10.42
N GLY A 221 -13.79 -2.47 -9.92
CA GLY A 221 -13.92 -3.84 -10.37
C GLY A 221 -12.78 -4.73 -9.86
N ASN A 222 -12.72 -5.93 -10.40
CA ASN A 222 -11.75 -6.94 -10.00
C ASN A 222 -10.30 -6.52 -10.28
N THR A 223 -9.42 -6.76 -9.33
CA THR A 223 -7.97 -6.61 -9.48
C THR A 223 -7.26 -7.87 -9.00
N SER A 224 -6.01 -8.05 -9.42
CA SER A 224 -5.12 -9.01 -8.79
C SER A 224 -4.23 -8.27 -7.80
N TRP A 225 -4.27 -8.67 -6.53
CA TRP A 225 -3.46 -8.13 -5.43
C TRP A 225 -3.77 -6.70 -4.96
N GLY A 226 -4.82 -6.03 -5.49
CA GLY A 226 -5.20 -4.68 -5.07
C GLY A 226 -4.24 -3.58 -5.51
N ILE A 227 -4.24 -2.45 -4.79
CA ILE A 227 -3.38 -1.31 -5.12
C ILE A 227 -1.95 -1.61 -4.70
N GLN A 228 -1.05 -1.73 -5.68
CA GLN A 228 0.37 -1.98 -5.47
C GLN A 228 1.14 -0.69 -5.18
N ASN A 229 0.80 0.38 -5.87
CA ASN A 229 1.34 1.71 -5.63
C ASN A 229 0.23 2.74 -5.57
N LEU A 230 0.31 3.61 -4.57
CA LEU A 230 -0.57 4.74 -4.34
C LEU A 230 0.30 5.99 -4.25
N ALA A 231 -0.05 7.05 -4.99
CA ALA A 231 0.74 8.26 -5.04
C ALA A 231 -0.16 9.51 -5.13
N TYR A 232 -0.01 10.43 -4.21
CA TYR A 232 -0.69 11.73 -4.26
C TYR A 232 0.10 12.71 -5.12
N GLU A 233 -0.58 13.33 -6.07
CA GLU A 233 -0.03 14.40 -6.90
C GLU A 233 -0.56 15.75 -6.45
N LYS A 234 0.33 16.59 -5.92
CA LYS A 234 -0.06 17.90 -5.38
C LYS A 234 -0.61 18.84 -6.46
N ALA A 235 -0.09 18.79 -7.67
CA ALA A 235 -0.49 19.68 -8.77
C ALA A 235 -1.97 19.50 -9.12
N SER A 236 -2.45 18.28 -9.28
CA SER A 236 -3.87 17.97 -9.55
C SER A 236 -4.72 17.86 -8.28
N GLY A 237 -4.11 17.50 -7.15
CA GLY A 237 -4.82 17.15 -5.91
C GLY A 237 -5.41 15.73 -5.92
N ASN A 238 -5.03 14.89 -6.87
CA ASN A 238 -5.57 13.55 -7.04
C ASN A 238 -4.62 12.48 -6.52
N MET A 239 -5.16 11.29 -6.23
CA MET A 239 -4.37 10.10 -5.94
C MET A 239 -4.33 9.18 -7.14
N HIS A 240 -3.15 8.70 -7.46
CA HIS A 240 -2.88 7.73 -8.52
C HIS A 240 -2.71 6.34 -7.91
N ALA A 241 -3.41 5.37 -8.46
CA ALA A 241 -3.44 3.99 -7.96
C ALA A 241 -3.12 3.01 -9.08
N ALA A 242 -2.04 2.26 -8.93
CA ALA A 242 -1.65 1.21 -9.86
C ALA A 242 -1.95 -0.17 -9.28
N VAL A 243 -2.53 -1.02 -10.13
CA VAL A 243 -2.94 -2.38 -9.80
C VAL A 243 -2.45 -3.37 -10.85
N TYR A 244 -2.37 -4.64 -10.49
CA TYR A 244 -2.37 -5.72 -11.50
C TYR A 244 -3.78 -5.95 -11.99
N LYS A 245 -3.92 -6.16 -13.31
CA LYS A 245 -5.22 -6.39 -13.95
C LYS A 245 -5.98 -7.55 -13.30
N GLY A 246 -7.27 -7.36 -13.13
CA GLY A 246 -8.19 -8.42 -12.75
C GLY A 246 -8.45 -9.41 -13.89
N LYS A 247 -9.31 -10.39 -13.58
CA LYS A 247 -9.62 -11.52 -14.49
C LYS A 247 -11.12 -11.72 -14.70
N LYS A 248 -11.99 -10.95 -14.06
CA LYS A 248 -13.44 -11.03 -14.28
C LYS A 248 -13.80 -10.41 -15.62
N SER A 249 -14.43 -11.19 -16.48
CA SER A 249 -14.68 -10.83 -17.89
C SER A 249 -15.69 -9.69 -18.10
N HIS A 250 -16.51 -9.39 -17.08
CA HIS A 250 -17.49 -8.31 -17.15
C HIS A 250 -16.95 -6.93 -16.73
N TYR A 251 -15.66 -6.87 -16.38
CA TYR A 251 -14.95 -5.62 -16.13
C TYR A 251 -13.93 -5.31 -17.23
N PRO A 252 -13.60 -4.03 -17.46
CA PRO A 252 -12.55 -3.66 -18.42
C PRO A 252 -11.14 -4.05 -17.96
N ASN A 253 -10.96 -4.32 -16.65
CA ASN A 253 -9.71 -4.72 -16.02
C ASN A 253 -8.57 -3.72 -16.31
N TYR A 254 -8.81 -2.46 -16.02
CA TYR A 254 -7.77 -1.43 -16.08
C TYR A 254 -6.66 -1.72 -15.08
N SER A 255 -5.45 -1.22 -15.35
CA SER A 255 -4.29 -1.37 -14.46
C SER A 255 -3.91 -0.08 -13.73
N TYR A 256 -4.62 1.02 -13.99
CA TYR A 256 -4.34 2.32 -13.41
C TYR A 256 -5.61 3.12 -13.22
N PHE A 257 -5.75 3.71 -12.03
CA PHE A 257 -6.91 4.49 -11.64
C PHE A 257 -6.46 5.81 -11.02
N VAL A 258 -7.27 6.86 -11.18
CA VAL A 258 -7.07 8.13 -10.50
C VAL A 258 -8.27 8.42 -9.62
N ILE A 259 -8.02 8.69 -8.34
CA ILE A 259 -9.04 9.04 -7.36
C ILE A 259 -9.16 10.56 -7.33
N ASP A 260 -10.36 11.07 -7.50
CA ASP A 260 -10.64 12.49 -7.48
C ASP A 260 -10.51 13.06 -6.06
N GLY A 261 -9.41 13.74 -5.79
CA GLY A 261 -9.13 14.34 -4.48
C GLY A 261 -10.04 15.52 -4.12
N SER A 262 -10.73 16.12 -5.09
CA SER A 262 -11.65 17.21 -4.88
C SER A 262 -13.03 16.77 -4.36
N LYS A 263 -13.36 15.49 -4.47
CA LYS A 263 -14.63 14.91 -4.05
C LYS A 263 -14.58 14.39 -2.62
N ALA A 264 -15.48 14.88 -1.78
CA ALA A 264 -15.68 14.29 -0.46
C ALA A 264 -16.19 12.84 -0.58
N PRO A 265 -15.80 11.94 0.34
CA PRO A 265 -16.36 10.59 0.36
C PRO A 265 -17.88 10.63 0.55
N GLU A 266 -18.58 9.71 -0.10
CA GLU A 266 -20.03 9.56 0.01
C GLU A 266 -20.38 8.24 0.68
N ARG A 267 -21.33 8.27 1.62
CA ARG A 267 -21.84 7.03 2.21
C ARG A 267 -22.80 6.36 1.23
N LYS A 268 -22.44 5.16 0.79
CA LYS A 268 -23.20 4.37 -0.19
C LYS A 268 -23.26 2.90 0.20
N GLN A 269 -24.29 2.22 -0.29
CA GLN A 269 -24.35 0.77 -0.28
C GLN A 269 -23.35 0.21 -1.30
N LEU A 270 -22.51 -0.71 -0.84
CA LEU A 270 -21.54 -1.37 -1.70
C LEU A 270 -22.22 -2.40 -2.62
N GLN A 271 -21.75 -2.48 -3.86
CA GLN A 271 -22.22 -3.48 -4.83
C GLN A 271 -21.55 -4.83 -4.56
N GLY A 272 -22.29 -5.91 -4.79
CA GLY A 272 -21.77 -7.26 -4.65
C GLY A 272 -21.82 -7.86 -3.24
N PHE A 273 -22.46 -7.18 -2.29
CA PHE A 273 -22.60 -7.61 -0.91
C PHE A 273 -24.02 -8.03 -0.56
N ASP A 274 -24.13 -9.23 -0.01
CA ASP A 274 -25.35 -9.77 0.60
C ASP A 274 -24.98 -10.58 1.84
N PRO A 275 -25.27 -10.13 3.07
CA PRO A 275 -26.05 -8.92 3.43
C PRO A 275 -25.44 -7.60 2.95
N ALA A 276 -26.29 -6.61 2.73
CA ALA A 276 -25.90 -5.28 2.29
C ALA A 276 -24.92 -4.60 3.26
N VAL A 277 -23.91 -3.95 2.71
CA VAL A 277 -22.88 -3.19 3.45
C VAL A 277 -22.90 -1.74 2.96
N GLU A 278 -22.99 -0.80 3.88
CA GLU A 278 -22.80 0.63 3.61
C GLU A 278 -21.41 1.09 4.06
N ALA A 279 -20.79 1.94 3.27
CA ALA A 279 -19.47 2.48 3.57
C ALA A 279 -19.24 3.84 2.92
N GLU A 280 -18.15 4.51 3.32
CA GLU A 280 -17.66 5.72 2.68
C GLU A 280 -16.96 5.37 1.37
N VAL A 281 -17.46 5.85 0.25
CA VAL A 281 -16.97 5.52 -1.10
C VAL A 281 -16.31 6.74 -1.73
N LEU A 282 -15.10 6.54 -2.24
CA LEU A 282 -14.35 7.54 -3.00
C LEU A 282 -14.78 7.55 -4.46
N SER A 283 -14.49 8.64 -5.16
CA SER A 283 -14.85 8.83 -6.57
C SER A 283 -13.62 8.66 -7.47
N LEU A 284 -13.77 7.87 -8.53
CA LEU A 284 -12.81 7.89 -9.64
C LEU A 284 -12.90 9.21 -10.38
N LEU A 285 -11.74 9.74 -10.82
CA LEU A 285 -11.72 10.87 -11.73
C LEU A 285 -12.34 10.44 -13.06
N PRO A 286 -13.36 11.18 -13.59
CA PRO A 286 -14.05 10.79 -14.82
C PRO A 286 -13.24 11.17 -16.06
N GLU A 287 -12.03 10.63 -16.16
CA GLU A 287 -11.09 10.84 -17.25
C GLU A 287 -10.43 9.51 -17.66
N GLY A 288 -9.91 9.46 -18.87
CA GLY A 288 -9.30 8.25 -19.43
C GLY A 288 -10.30 7.38 -20.18
N LEU A 289 -10.15 6.06 -20.03
CA LEU A 289 -11.05 5.08 -20.63
C LEU A 289 -12.26 4.88 -19.72
N HIS A 290 -13.45 4.86 -20.30
CA HIS A 290 -14.70 4.64 -19.58
C HIS A 290 -15.36 3.33 -19.99
N ASP A 291 -15.68 2.51 -19.01
CA ASP A 291 -16.55 1.36 -19.19
C ASP A 291 -17.96 1.68 -18.68
N ALA A 292 -18.89 1.83 -19.63
CA ALA A 292 -20.26 2.22 -19.29
C ALA A 292 -21.03 1.15 -18.50
N GLN A 293 -20.65 -0.11 -18.62
CA GLN A 293 -21.34 -1.21 -17.93
C GLN A 293 -21.04 -1.21 -16.42
N SER A 294 -19.79 -1.02 -16.04
CA SER A 294 -19.37 -0.95 -14.63
C SER A 294 -19.32 0.48 -14.10
N ASP A 295 -19.45 1.47 -14.97
CA ASP A 295 -19.23 2.90 -14.68
C ASP A 295 -17.87 3.16 -14.02
N THR A 296 -16.83 2.50 -14.53
CA THR A 296 -15.45 2.69 -14.08
C THR A 296 -14.64 3.46 -15.10
N TRP A 297 -13.74 4.31 -14.59
CA TRP A 297 -12.78 5.09 -15.35
C TRP A 297 -11.37 4.66 -15.00
N GLY A 298 -10.47 4.55 -15.98
CA GLY A 298 -9.10 4.15 -15.74
C GLY A 298 -8.26 4.14 -17.01
N TRP A 299 -7.06 3.58 -16.89
CA TRP A 299 -6.09 3.48 -17.97
C TRP A 299 -5.39 2.11 -17.95
N ASN A 300 -4.71 1.82 -19.04
CA ASN A 300 -3.80 0.68 -19.13
C ASN A 300 -2.36 1.18 -19.03
N PHE A 301 -1.75 1.01 -17.86
CA PHE A 301 -0.38 1.45 -17.59
C PHE A 301 0.41 0.32 -16.89
N LYS A 302 1.29 -0.34 -17.63
CA LYS A 302 1.95 -1.57 -17.17
C LYS A 302 3.07 -1.37 -16.14
N TRP A 303 3.60 -0.16 -16.00
CA TRP A 303 4.75 0.11 -15.13
C TRP A 303 4.39 0.59 -13.74
N GLY A 304 3.15 0.97 -13.51
CA GLY A 304 2.70 1.55 -12.25
C GLY A 304 2.88 0.64 -11.03
N THR A 305 2.91 -0.67 -11.22
CA THR A 305 3.12 -1.65 -10.15
C THR A 305 4.57 -1.77 -9.68
N THR A 306 5.52 -1.15 -10.38
CA THR A 306 6.94 -1.10 -9.99
C THR A 306 7.33 0.20 -9.28
N GLY A 307 6.42 1.13 -9.11
CA GLY A 307 6.60 2.37 -8.39
C GLY A 307 5.91 3.56 -9.06
N LEU A 308 5.35 4.44 -8.27
CA LEU A 308 4.79 5.73 -8.67
C LEU A 308 5.32 6.80 -7.73
N CYS A 309 5.88 7.87 -8.29
CA CYS A 309 6.25 9.05 -7.53
C CYS A 309 6.09 10.30 -8.40
N PRO A 310 5.10 11.16 -8.14
CA PRO A 310 4.99 12.46 -8.79
C PRO A 310 6.17 13.35 -8.43
N ILE A 311 6.83 13.95 -9.43
CA ILE A 311 8.05 14.76 -9.26
C ILE A 311 7.94 16.17 -9.81
N GLY A 312 6.76 16.64 -10.14
CA GLY A 312 6.56 17.96 -10.73
C GLY A 312 5.11 18.25 -11.05
N ASP A 313 4.90 19.20 -11.92
CA ASP A 313 3.58 19.69 -12.32
C ASP A 313 3.08 18.97 -13.60
N GLY A 314 3.01 17.66 -13.54
CA GLY A 314 2.49 16.83 -14.63
C GLY A 314 3.47 15.82 -15.20
#